data_cccdd99e5d6ae6e2e1ad7f6aa19528c2
#
_entry.id   cccdd99e5d6ae6e2e1ad7f6aa19528c2
#
_cell.length_a   1.000
_cell.length_b   1.000
_cell.length_c   1.000
_cell.angle_alpha   90.00
_cell.angle_beta   90.00
_cell.angle_gamma   90.00
#
_symmetry.space_group_name_H-M   'P 1'
#
loop_
_entity.id
_entity.type
_entity.pdbx_description
1 polymer ?
#
loop_
_entity_poly.entity_id
_entity_poly.type
_entity_poly.pdbx_seq_one_letter_code
_entity_poly.pdbx_strand_id
1 'polypeptide(L)'
;MKLSCLIILLADFMLAACSSLSVENEQMEEQAALPEKFNALKELYVSEEDSLKYKAACYLLEGLPRQWHYDVELFDRTGRKDKVSDWQVIDVDYLAENIEYAFRAWELPWCRDLSFEDFCRWILPYKMADEQPVRWRKEMWEEYSWVLDSASCTSGPRDVCRLVNDSVNEWFTINWDNPYQLDINYFQAKELREGACYGASMMILYPLRALGVPAVFEGVPRWVNRSGAHFWNAVYDKGSLCTFNGPDRNPGAHKVQFVGVGRMLFKMPKVWRRDYLEGRVDVTAEYIPVCSVTLKNVPARYASASLASFDNRNWQSVADAPVRRGKAVFLDMARDVVYLPVSEPSGGYRRVLGPPVLIRADGGYRLLRPGFIRRESVRLYAKYPEDDSNLIFPGERYELFYWDGRWKSLGSKLAEQTYLDYDNVPRNALLWLRNLDKGVQERIFVYDNGKQVWY
;
A
#
# COMPACT_ATOMS: atom_id res chain seq x y z
N MET A 1 -0.11 32.65 -23.76
CA MET A 1 -1.06 32.57 -22.66
C MET A 1 -2.02 31.40 -22.91
N LYS A 2 -1.56 30.14 -22.87
CA LYS A 2 -2.38 28.89 -22.99
C LYS A 2 -1.59 27.62 -22.61
N LEU A 3 -0.65 27.71 -21.64
CA LEU A 3 0.11 26.53 -21.19
C LEU A 3 -0.09 26.18 -19.70
N SER A 4 -0.83 26.99 -18.95
CA SER A 4 -0.94 26.84 -17.50
C SER A 4 -2.13 26.00 -17.02
N CYS A 5 -3.05 25.59 -17.89
CA CYS A 5 -4.21 24.77 -17.51
C CYS A 5 -4.01 23.25 -17.65
N LEU A 6 -2.94 22.79 -18.32
CA LEU A 6 -2.75 21.37 -18.58
C LEU A 6 -2.05 20.61 -17.45
N ILE A 7 -1.28 21.32 -16.62
CA ILE A 7 -0.50 20.70 -15.52
C ILE A 7 -1.38 20.39 -14.29
N ILE A 8 -2.48 21.11 -14.09
CA ILE A 8 -3.39 20.90 -12.94
C ILE A 8 -4.27 19.64 -13.14
N LEU A 9 -4.59 19.27 -14.36
CA LEU A 9 -5.39 18.08 -14.65
C LEU A 9 -4.59 16.76 -14.53
N LEU A 10 -3.28 16.79 -14.75
CA LEU A 10 -2.42 15.60 -14.59
C LEU A 10 -2.14 15.24 -13.12
N ALA A 11 -2.14 16.21 -12.22
CA ALA A 11 -1.98 15.94 -10.78
C ALA A 11 -3.21 15.26 -10.16
N ASP A 12 -4.43 15.53 -10.68
CA ASP A 12 -5.65 14.87 -10.22
C ASP A 12 -5.76 13.42 -10.74
N PHE A 13 -5.16 13.09 -11.88
CA PHE A 13 -5.17 11.73 -12.43
C PHE A 13 -4.24 10.76 -11.68
N MET A 14 -3.10 11.22 -11.15
CA MET A 14 -2.25 10.41 -10.26
C MET A 14 -2.94 10.06 -8.92
N LEU A 15 -3.92 10.84 -8.50
CA LEU A 15 -4.69 10.60 -7.28
C LEU A 15 -5.71 9.48 -7.43
N ALA A 16 -6.24 9.24 -8.61
CA ALA A 16 -7.20 8.17 -8.86
C ALA A 16 -6.53 6.78 -8.86
N ALA A 17 -5.33 6.67 -9.42
CA ALA A 17 -4.62 5.40 -9.53
C ALA A 17 -4.05 4.88 -8.18
N CYS A 18 -3.76 5.77 -7.22
CA CYS A 18 -3.41 5.35 -5.85
C CYS A 18 -4.62 5.13 -4.94
N SER A 19 -5.85 5.36 -5.42
CA SER A 19 -7.07 5.16 -4.64
C SER A 19 -7.54 3.70 -4.60
N SER A 20 -6.99 2.81 -5.40
CA SER A 20 -7.36 1.38 -5.41
C SER A 20 -6.94 0.63 -4.14
N LEU A 21 -6.07 1.22 -3.31
CA LEU A 21 -5.83 0.80 -1.93
C LEU A 21 -6.38 1.81 -0.90
N SER A 22 -7.25 2.75 -1.33
CA SER A 22 -8.13 3.36 -0.35
C SER A 22 -8.81 2.20 0.36
N VAL A 23 -8.84 2.27 1.68
CA VAL A 23 -9.61 1.39 2.54
C VAL A 23 -11.07 1.45 2.06
N GLU A 24 -11.37 0.81 0.95
CA GLU A 24 -12.72 0.42 0.64
C GLU A 24 -13.05 -0.62 1.68
N ASN A 25 -13.91 -0.23 2.64
CA ASN A 25 -14.66 -1.20 3.38
C ASN A 25 -15.27 -2.13 2.34
N GLU A 26 -14.68 -3.30 2.13
CA GLU A 26 -15.42 -4.44 1.67
C GLU A 26 -16.52 -4.63 2.73
N GLN A 27 -17.66 -3.96 2.54
CA GLN A 27 -18.90 -4.49 3.06
C GLN A 27 -18.84 -5.94 2.56
N MET A 28 -18.89 -6.90 3.50
CA MET A 28 -19.00 -8.30 3.15
C MET A 28 -20.21 -8.38 2.21
N GLU A 29 -19.94 -8.25 0.90
CA GLU A 29 -20.90 -8.61 -0.12
C GLU A 29 -21.21 -10.05 0.18
N GLU A 30 -22.48 -10.36 0.30
CA GLU A 30 -23.00 -11.70 0.54
C GLU A 30 -22.24 -12.63 -0.43
N GLN A 31 -21.40 -13.53 0.11
CA GLN A 31 -20.49 -14.33 -0.71
C GLN A 31 -21.34 -15.14 -1.67
N ALA A 32 -21.24 -14.82 -2.95
CA ALA A 32 -21.93 -15.60 -3.97
C ALA A 32 -21.44 -17.06 -3.87
N ALA A 33 -22.37 -18.00 -3.75
CA ALA A 33 -22.04 -19.41 -3.75
C ALA A 33 -21.34 -19.76 -5.07
N LEU A 34 -20.18 -20.42 -4.98
CA LEU A 34 -19.49 -20.88 -6.18
C LEU A 34 -20.40 -21.80 -7.01
N PRO A 35 -20.41 -21.65 -8.34
CA PRO A 35 -21.08 -22.58 -9.21
C PRO A 35 -20.63 -24.01 -8.97
N GLU A 36 -21.58 -24.98 -8.98
CA GLU A 36 -21.31 -26.41 -8.74
C GLU A 36 -20.22 -26.99 -9.66
N LYS A 37 -20.06 -26.42 -10.87
CA LYS A 37 -19.01 -26.83 -11.83
C LYS A 37 -17.61 -26.88 -11.19
N PHE A 38 -17.32 -26.03 -10.21
CA PHE A 38 -16.01 -26.01 -9.56
C PHE A 38 -15.74 -27.18 -8.60
N ASN A 39 -16.79 -27.96 -8.22
CA ASN A 39 -16.58 -29.17 -7.44
C ASN A 39 -15.76 -30.22 -8.22
N ALA A 40 -15.85 -30.22 -9.55
CA ALA A 40 -15.06 -31.10 -10.41
C ALA A 40 -13.53 -30.91 -10.20
N LEU A 41 -13.05 -29.75 -9.75
CA LEU A 41 -11.63 -29.56 -9.44
C LEU A 41 -11.15 -30.53 -8.35
N LYS A 42 -11.97 -30.79 -7.33
CA LYS A 42 -11.62 -31.73 -6.25
C LYS A 42 -11.66 -33.18 -6.73
N GLU A 43 -12.54 -33.47 -7.67
CA GLU A 43 -12.71 -34.81 -8.22
C GLU A 43 -11.50 -35.27 -9.07
N LEU A 44 -10.71 -34.31 -9.58
CA LEU A 44 -9.45 -34.59 -10.28
C LEU A 44 -8.38 -35.19 -9.37
N TYR A 45 -8.46 -34.98 -8.04
CA TYR A 45 -7.41 -35.29 -7.08
C TYR A 45 -7.89 -36.20 -5.94
N VAL A 46 -8.67 -37.22 -6.25
CA VAL A 46 -9.26 -38.14 -5.25
C VAL A 46 -8.33 -39.28 -4.84
N SER A 47 -7.21 -39.50 -5.54
CA SER A 47 -6.25 -40.54 -5.19
C SER A 47 -5.48 -40.19 -3.88
N GLU A 48 -4.99 -41.17 -3.16
CA GLU A 48 -4.17 -40.94 -1.96
C GLU A 48 -2.87 -40.21 -2.31
N GLU A 49 -2.29 -40.46 -3.48
CA GLU A 49 -1.09 -39.81 -3.99
C GLU A 49 -1.30 -38.33 -4.25
N ASP A 50 -2.51 -37.93 -4.62
CA ASP A 50 -2.87 -36.52 -4.89
C ASP A 50 -3.40 -35.75 -3.67
N SER A 51 -3.29 -36.33 -2.47
CA SER A 51 -3.89 -35.76 -1.26
C SER A 51 -3.48 -34.30 -0.99
N LEU A 52 -2.26 -33.87 -1.35
CA LEU A 52 -1.81 -32.48 -1.23
C LEU A 52 -2.41 -31.59 -2.34
N LYS A 53 -2.55 -32.10 -3.57
CA LYS A 53 -3.23 -31.38 -4.66
C LYS A 53 -4.72 -31.19 -4.35
N TYR A 54 -5.36 -32.20 -3.74
CA TYR A 54 -6.73 -32.05 -3.23
C TYR A 54 -6.85 -30.89 -2.22
N LYS A 55 -5.93 -30.82 -1.25
CA LYS A 55 -5.91 -29.72 -0.28
C LYS A 55 -5.64 -28.38 -0.94
N ALA A 56 -4.77 -28.32 -1.95
CA ALA A 56 -4.51 -27.13 -2.75
C ALA A 56 -5.75 -26.68 -3.53
N ALA A 57 -6.49 -27.63 -4.12
CA ALA A 57 -7.78 -27.34 -4.76
C ALA A 57 -8.79 -26.77 -3.76
N CYS A 58 -8.90 -27.35 -2.55
CA CYS A 58 -9.74 -26.82 -1.49
C CYS A 58 -9.35 -25.37 -1.11
N TYR A 59 -8.05 -25.09 -0.96
CA TYR A 59 -7.55 -23.76 -0.65
C TYR A 59 -7.93 -22.72 -1.73
N LEU A 60 -7.76 -23.06 -3.00
CA LEU A 60 -8.14 -22.17 -4.10
C LEU A 60 -9.65 -21.93 -4.14
N LEU A 61 -10.46 -22.97 -3.96
CA LEU A 61 -11.92 -22.84 -3.96
C LEU A 61 -12.46 -22.09 -2.75
N GLU A 62 -11.79 -22.15 -1.60
CA GLU A 62 -12.16 -21.36 -0.42
C GLU A 62 -11.97 -19.84 -0.65
N GLY A 63 -10.88 -19.46 -1.31
CA GLY A 63 -10.60 -18.06 -1.61
C GLY A 63 -11.34 -17.51 -2.84
N LEU A 64 -11.69 -18.35 -3.81
CA LEU A 64 -12.22 -17.94 -5.11
C LEU A 64 -13.47 -17.04 -5.06
N PRO A 65 -14.45 -17.23 -4.14
CA PRO A 65 -15.60 -16.34 -4.03
C PRO A 65 -15.27 -14.89 -3.71
N ARG A 66 -14.08 -14.65 -3.14
CA ARG A 66 -13.59 -13.32 -2.78
C ARG A 66 -12.69 -12.71 -3.84
N GLN A 67 -12.30 -13.48 -4.87
CA GLN A 67 -11.44 -12.98 -5.91
C GLN A 67 -12.24 -12.27 -7.00
N TRP A 68 -11.76 -11.12 -7.38
CA TRP A 68 -12.32 -10.27 -8.42
C TRP A 68 -11.20 -9.50 -9.11
N HIS A 69 -11.48 -8.99 -10.28
CA HIS A 69 -10.57 -8.13 -11.04
C HIS A 69 -11.30 -6.92 -11.59
N TYR A 70 -10.53 -5.92 -11.97
CA TYR A 70 -11.04 -4.88 -12.83
C TYR A 70 -10.93 -5.34 -14.29
N ASP A 71 -12.03 -5.18 -15.03
CA ASP A 71 -12.02 -5.34 -16.48
C ASP A 71 -11.36 -4.09 -17.08
N VAL A 72 -10.08 -4.21 -17.42
CA VAL A 72 -9.23 -3.11 -17.86
C VAL A 72 -8.70 -3.39 -19.25
N GLU A 73 -9.05 -2.52 -20.19
CA GLU A 73 -8.41 -2.49 -21.50
C GLU A 73 -7.06 -1.76 -21.43
N LEU A 74 -6.04 -2.37 -22.03
CA LEU A 74 -4.73 -1.73 -22.16
C LEU A 74 -4.89 -0.44 -22.99
N PHE A 75 -4.24 0.63 -22.55
CA PHE A 75 -4.36 1.98 -23.14
C PHE A 75 -5.70 2.71 -22.88
N ASP A 76 -6.65 2.14 -22.15
CA ASP A 76 -7.83 2.88 -21.72
C ASP A 76 -7.44 3.98 -20.72
N ARG A 77 -7.76 5.23 -21.07
CA ARG A 77 -7.51 6.40 -20.24
C ARG A 77 -8.79 6.98 -19.63
N THR A 78 -9.93 6.32 -19.80
CA THR A 78 -11.21 6.80 -19.24
C THR A 78 -11.27 6.67 -17.73
N GLY A 79 -10.44 5.77 -17.18
CA GLY A 79 -10.44 5.45 -15.76
C GLY A 79 -11.65 4.64 -15.31
N ARG A 80 -12.52 4.21 -16.25
CA ARG A 80 -13.66 3.36 -15.95
C ARG A 80 -13.18 1.93 -15.73
N LYS A 81 -13.59 1.35 -14.61
CA LYS A 81 -13.24 -0.02 -14.22
C LYS A 81 -14.51 -0.70 -13.75
N ASP A 82 -14.90 -1.75 -14.44
CA ASP A 82 -15.98 -2.63 -14.00
C ASP A 82 -15.37 -3.78 -13.16
N LYS A 83 -15.95 -4.01 -11.96
CA LYS A 83 -15.50 -5.07 -11.06
C LYS A 83 -16.18 -6.40 -11.48
N VAL A 84 -15.38 -7.39 -11.80
CA VAL A 84 -15.84 -8.71 -12.26
C VAL A 84 -15.30 -9.79 -11.34
N SER A 85 -16.16 -10.72 -10.89
CA SER A 85 -15.73 -11.87 -10.09
C SER A 85 -14.91 -12.84 -10.94
N ASP A 86 -13.76 -13.29 -10.44
CA ASP A 86 -12.83 -14.15 -11.20
C ASP A 86 -13.46 -15.46 -11.64
N TRP A 87 -14.35 -16.05 -10.83
CA TRP A 87 -15.07 -17.31 -11.19
C TRP A 87 -15.96 -17.21 -12.43
N GLN A 88 -16.23 -15.99 -12.93
CA GLN A 88 -16.98 -15.80 -14.19
C GLN A 88 -16.10 -16.01 -15.43
N VAL A 89 -14.79 -15.78 -15.31
CA VAL A 89 -13.84 -15.83 -16.44
C VAL A 89 -12.88 -17.00 -16.40
N ILE A 90 -12.74 -17.69 -15.25
CA ILE A 90 -11.92 -18.90 -15.12
C ILE A 90 -12.78 -20.16 -15.07
N ASP A 91 -12.15 -21.29 -15.36
CA ASP A 91 -12.76 -22.63 -15.33
C ASP A 91 -11.93 -23.62 -14.49
N VAL A 92 -12.40 -24.85 -14.41
CA VAL A 92 -11.72 -25.93 -13.67
C VAL A 92 -10.35 -26.24 -14.27
N ASP A 93 -10.24 -26.26 -15.61
CA ASP A 93 -8.99 -26.57 -16.31
C ASP A 93 -7.94 -25.48 -16.05
N TYR A 94 -8.36 -24.21 -15.91
CA TYR A 94 -7.49 -23.11 -15.52
C TYR A 94 -6.87 -23.35 -14.13
N LEU A 95 -7.71 -23.73 -13.15
CA LEU A 95 -7.25 -23.98 -11.79
C LEU A 95 -6.41 -25.26 -11.70
N ALA A 96 -6.77 -26.31 -12.45
CA ALA A 96 -6.00 -27.55 -12.53
C ALA A 96 -4.60 -27.30 -13.10
N GLU A 97 -4.50 -26.60 -14.23
CA GLU A 97 -3.20 -26.19 -14.81
C GLU A 97 -2.35 -25.41 -13.81
N ASN A 98 -2.98 -24.45 -13.10
CA ASN A 98 -2.29 -23.68 -12.08
C ASN A 98 -1.76 -24.57 -10.95
N ILE A 99 -2.53 -25.55 -10.48
CA ILE A 99 -2.09 -26.50 -9.44
C ILE A 99 -0.92 -27.33 -9.95
N GLU A 100 -1.01 -27.94 -11.14
CA GLU A 100 0.03 -28.81 -11.67
C GLU A 100 1.39 -28.08 -11.80
N TYR A 101 1.40 -26.87 -12.37
CA TYR A 101 2.62 -26.09 -12.49
C TYR A 101 3.10 -25.52 -11.16
N ALA A 102 2.21 -25.24 -10.19
CA ALA A 102 2.62 -24.82 -8.86
C ALA A 102 3.32 -25.96 -8.11
N PHE A 103 2.80 -27.19 -8.18
CA PHE A 103 3.45 -28.37 -7.59
C PHE A 103 4.80 -28.66 -8.24
N ARG A 104 4.87 -28.60 -9.57
CA ARG A 104 6.14 -28.71 -10.29
C ARG A 104 7.19 -27.70 -9.81
N ALA A 105 6.76 -26.47 -9.53
CA ALA A 105 7.62 -25.43 -8.99
C ALA A 105 8.02 -25.72 -7.52
N TRP A 106 7.14 -26.31 -6.72
CA TRP A 106 7.41 -26.64 -5.32
C TRP A 106 8.43 -27.78 -5.17
N GLU A 107 8.59 -28.63 -6.17
CA GLU A 107 9.61 -29.69 -6.20
C GLU A 107 11.06 -29.18 -6.44
N LEU A 108 11.22 -27.89 -6.77
CA LEU A 108 12.53 -27.32 -7.06
C LEU A 108 13.42 -27.25 -5.79
N PRO A 109 14.75 -27.40 -5.95
CA PRO A 109 15.67 -27.53 -4.81
C PRO A 109 15.60 -26.41 -3.78
N TRP A 110 15.30 -25.21 -4.20
CA TRP A 110 15.19 -24.03 -3.32
C TRP A 110 13.87 -23.93 -2.56
N CYS A 111 12.88 -24.80 -2.87
CA CYS A 111 11.61 -24.94 -2.15
C CYS A 111 11.65 -25.99 -1.04
N ARG A 112 12.78 -26.66 -0.86
CA ARG A 112 12.92 -27.83 0.04
C ARG A 112 12.41 -27.58 1.46
N ASP A 113 12.63 -26.39 1.98
CA ASP A 113 12.26 -26.03 3.36
C ASP A 113 10.92 -25.28 3.44
N LEU A 114 10.19 -25.19 2.31
CA LEU A 114 8.89 -24.52 2.26
C LEU A 114 7.79 -25.45 2.72
N SER A 115 7.07 -25.07 3.78
CA SER A 115 5.92 -25.82 4.25
C SER A 115 4.78 -25.83 3.22
N PHE A 116 3.85 -26.81 3.31
CA PHE A 116 2.67 -26.82 2.46
C PHE A 116 1.77 -25.60 2.69
N GLU A 117 1.70 -25.09 3.91
CA GLU A 117 0.95 -23.88 4.24
C GLU A 117 1.56 -22.66 3.53
N ASP A 118 2.87 -22.50 3.60
CA ASP A 118 3.56 -21.39 2.93
C ASP A 118 3.52 -21.53 1.40
N PHE A 119 3.59 -22.76 0.87
CA PHE A 119 3.36 -23.03 -0.54
C PHE A 119 1.97 -22.56 -0.97
N CYS A 120 0.92 -22.93 -0.24
CA CYS A 120 -0.45 -22.51 -0.54
C CYS A 120 -0.59 -20.99 -0.46
N ARG A 121 0.10 -20.34 0.46
CA ARG A 121 -0.01 -18.89 0.67
C ARG A 121 0.77 -18.08 -0.37
N TRP A 122 1.98 -18.50 -0.76
CA TRP A 122 2.91 -17.66 -1.51
C TRP A 122 3.19 -18.13 -2.95
N ILE A 123 2.97 -19.41 -3.26
CA ILE A 123 3.25 -19.96 -4.59
C ILE A 123 1.96 -20.34 -5.33
N LEU A 124 1.06 -21.04 -4.68
CA LEU A 124 -0.16 -21.60 -5.29
C LEU A 124 -1.13 -20.54 -5.89
N PRO A 125 -1.35 -19.34 -5.31
CA PRO A 125 -2.32 -18.41 -5.85
C PRO A 125 -2.09 -18.06 -7.31
N TYR A 126 -3.17 -18.04 -8.11
CA TYR A 126 -3.13 -17.83 -9.55
C TYR A 126 -3.02 -16.37 -9.97
N LYS A 127 -3.19 -15.44 -9.05
CA LYS A 127 -3.12 -13.98 -9.29
C LYS A 127 -2.29 -13.29 -8.20
N MET A 128 -1.89 -12.05 -8.46
CA MET A 128 -1.01 -11.28 -7.58
C MET A 128 -1.77 -10.23 -6.77
N ALA A 129 -2.73 -9.53 -7.41
CA ALA A 129 -3.59 -8.52 -6.80
C ALA A 129 -4.98 -8.50 -7.45
N ASP A 130 -5.38 -7.41 -8.10
CA ASP A 130 -6.73 -7.22 -8.65
C ASP A 130 -6.74 -7.19 -10.19
N GLU A 131 -5.68 -7.74 -10.81
CA GLU A 131 -5.56 -7.89 -12.25
C GLU A 131 -6.45 -9.02 -12.81
N GLN A 132 -6.80 -8.91 -14.09
CA GLN A 132 -7.56 -9.94 -14.80
C GLN A 132 -6.79 -11.27 -14.83
N PRO A 133 -7.42 -12.40 -14.44
CA PRO A 133 -6.80 -13.71 -14.51
C PRO A 133 -6.44 -14.11 -15.94
N VAL A 134 -5.21 -14.58 -16.14
CA VAL A 134 -4.71 -15.11 -17.42
C VAL A 134 -3.93 -16.39 -17.18
N ARG A 135 -3.85 -17.27 -18.19
CA ARG A 135 -3.04 -18.50 -18.13
C ARG A 135 -1.57 -18.16 -18.30
N TRP A 136 -0.90 -17.87 -17.21
CA TRP A 136 0.48 -17.35 -17.21
C TRP A 136 1.53 -18.37 -16.76
N ARG A 137 1.14 -19.30 -15.89
CA ARG A 137 2.12 -20.09 -15.13
C ARG A 137 2.95 -21.01 -16.01
N LYS A 138 2.33 -21.66 -16.98
CA LYS A 138 3.02 -22.50 -17.97
C LYS A 138 3.99 -21.68 -18.81
N GLU A 139 3.53 -20.54 -19.33
CA GLU A 139 4.36 -19.67 -20.19
C GLU A 139 5.56 -19.12 -19.42
N MET A 140 5.35 -18.70 -18.16
CA MET A 140 6.46 -18.23 -17.30
C MET A 140 7.45 -19.34 -16.98
N TRP A 141 6.95 -20.56 -16.73
CA TRP A 141 7.82 -21.72 -16.54
C TRP A 141 8.70 -21.96 -17.77
N GLU A 142 8.14 -21.90 -18.96
CA GLU A 142 8.89 -22.09 -20.21
C GLU A 142 9.85 -20.92 -20.48
N GLU A 143 9.40 -19.69 -20.34
CA GLU A 143 10.20 -18.48 -20.59
C GLU A 143 11.41 -18.36 -19.64
N TYR A 144 11.23 -18.73 -18.39
CA TYR A 144 12.29 -18.64 -17.36
C TYR A 144 12.99 -19.97 -17.06
N SER A 145 12.78 -21.02 -17.89
CA SER A 145 13.41 -22.33 -17.71
C SER A 145 14.95 -22.30 -17.65
N TRP A 146 15.58 -21.34 -18.31
CA TRP A 146 17.02 -21.12 -18.26
C TRP A 146 17.57 -20.90 -16.85
N VAL A 147 16.73 -20.46 -15.90
CA VAL A 147 17.11 -20.30 -14.49
C VAL A 147 17.42 -21.65 -13.86
N LEU A 148 16.75 -22.73 -14.29
CA LEU A 148 16.97 -24.10 -13.80
C LEU A 148 18.39 -24.58 -14.11
N ASP A 149 18.93 -24.16 -15.25
CA ASP A 149 20.31 -24.49 -15.67
C ASP A 149 21.34 -23.56 -15.00
N SER A 150 20.94 -22.31 -14.69
CA SER A 150 21.81 -21.28 -14.11
C SER A 150 21.90 -21.38 -12.58
N ALA A 151 20.84 -21.84 -11.90
CA ALA A 151 20.80 -22.02 -10.47
C ALA A 151 21.49 -23.33 -10.05
N SER A 152 22.33 -23.27 -9.03
CA SER A 152 22.92 -24.48 -8.45
C SER A 152 21.92 -25.16 -7.49
N CYS A 153 22.14 -26.45 -7.18
CA CYS A 153 21.39 -27.18 -6.17
C CYS A 153 21.50 -26.60 -4.75
N THR A 154 22.44 -25.69 -4.52
CA THR A 154 22.64 -24.96 -3.27
C THR A 154 22.07 -23.55 -3.29
N SER A 155 21.51 -23.09 -4.43
CA SER A 155 20.85 -21.78 -4.53
C SER A 155 19.63 -21.74 -3.63
N GLY A 156 19.47 -20.65 -2.89
CA GLY A 156 18.25 -20.37 -2.13
C GLY A 156 17.26 -19.52 -2.93
N PRO A 157 16.05 -19.32 -2.41
CA PRO A 157 15.02 -18.48 -3.06
C PRO A 157 15.54 -17.06 -3.41
N ARG A 158 16.40 -16.47 -2.59
CA ARG A 158 17.00 -15.15 -2.86
C ARG A 158 17.92 -15.13 -4.07
N ASP A 159 18.67 -16.21 -4.31
CA ASP A 159 19.60 -16.29 -5.44
C ASP A 159 18.79 -16.41 -6.75
N VAL A 160 17.76 -17.24 -6.75
CA VAL A 160 16.82 -17.37 -7.87
C VAL A 160 16.09 -16.07 -8.12
N CYS A 161 15.59 -15.43 -7.05
CA CYS A 161 14.95 -14.12 -7.14
C CYS A 161 15.86 -13.08 -7.82
N ARG A 162 17.16 -13.08 -7.51
CA ARG A 162 18.13 -12.16 -8.14
C ARG A 162 18.25 -12.41 -9.64
N LEU A 163 18.39 -13.67 -10.06
CA LEU A 163 18.50 -14.03 -11.49
C LEU A 163 17.27 -13.55 -12.27
N VAL A 164 16.08 -13.83 -11.76
CA VAL A 164 14.82 -13.39 -12.38
C VAL A 164 14.71 -11.87 -12.40
N ASN A 165 15.01 -11.24 -11.28
CA ASN A 165 14.91 -9.77 -11.15
C ASN A 165 15.85 -9.05 -12.11
N ASP A 166 17.11 -9.52 -12.23
CA ASP A 166 18.07 -8.95 -13.16
C ASP A 166 17.59 -9.10 -14.62
N SER A 167 17.06 -10.27 -15.00
CA SER A 167 16.51 -10.50 -16.34
C SER A 167 15.30 -9.59 -16.65
N VAL A 168 14.40 -9.40 -15.69
CA VAL A 168 13.25 -8.53 -15.90
C VAL A 168 13.69 -7.06 -15.98
N ASN A 169 14.71 -6.65 -15.24
CA ASN A 169 15.26 -5.30 -15.29
C ASN A 169 15.86 -4.93 -16.65
N GLU A 170 16.19 -5.90 -17.49
CA GLU A 170 16.70 -5.64 -18.85
C GLU A 170 15.61 -5.07 -19.79
N TRP A 171 14.35 -5.35 -19.51
CA TRP A 171 13.27 -4.96 -20.42
C TRP A 171 12.15 -4.12 -19.78
N PHE A 172 12.03 -4.08 -18.44
CA PHE A 172 11.01 -3.33 -17.73
C PHE A 172 11.60 -2.09 -17.06
N THR A 173 10.98 -0.93 -17.27
CA THR A 173 11.43 0.35 -16.72
C THR A 173 10.45 0.89 -15.69
N ILE A 174 10.96 1.37 -14.56
CA ILE A 174 10.13 2.10 -13.59
C ILE A 174 9.83 3.51 -14.11
N ASN A 175 8.55 3.76 -14.38
CA ASN A 175 8.05 5.07 -14.79
C ASN A 175 6.99 5.56 -13.79
N TRP A 176 7.35 6.56 -13.01
CA TRP A 176 6.46 7.14 -11.99
C TRP A 176 5.31 7.95 -12.58
N ASP A 177 5.45 8.42 -13.81
CA ASP A 177 4.47 9.22 -14.55
C ASP A 177 3.65 8.36 -15.52
N ASN A 178 3.65 7.02 -15.35
CA ASN A 178 2.91 6.10 -16.21
C ASN A 178 1.40 6.41 -16.15
N PRO A 179 0.78 6.77 -17.29
CA PRO A 179 -0.62 7.15 -17.34
C PRO A 179 -1.59 5.96 -17.45
N TYR A 180 -1.05 4.75 -17.60
CA TYR A 180 -1.86 3.54 -17.80
C TYR A 180 -2.38 2.96 -16.50
N GLN A 181 -3.33 2.03 -16.64
CA GLN A 181 -3.94 1.37 -15.50
C GLN A 181 -2.90 0.58 -14.70
N LEU A 182 -3.12 0.50 -13.39
CA LEU A 182 -2.21 -0.21 -12.47
C LEU A 182 -2.52 -1.70 -12.38
N ASP A 183 -3.80 -2.08 -12.57
CA ASP A 183 -4.27 -3.45 -12.39
C ASP A 183 -4.14 -4.24 -13.69
N ILE A 184 -2.92 -4.26 -14.25
CA ILE A 184 -2.57 -4.97 -15.49
C ILE A 184 -1.92 -6.32 -15.17
N ASN A 185 -2.20 -7.32 -16.01
CA ASN A 185 -1.54 -8.62 -15.92
C ASN A 185 -0.13 -8.62 -16.52
N TYR A 186 0.59 -9.74 -16.40
CA TYR A 186 1.97 -9.87 -16.90
C TYR A 186 2.12 -9.55 -18.38
N PHE A 187 1.22 -10.03 -19.24
CA PHE A 187 1.33 -9.84 -20.71
C PHE A 187 1.12 -8.38 -21.09
N GLN A 188 0.18 -7.71 -20.44
CA GLN A 188 -0.03 -6.28 -20.60
C GLN A 188 1.19 -5.48 -20.11
N ALA A 189 1.78 -5.87 -18.98
CA ALA A 189 3.01 -5.25 -18.48
C ALA A 189 4.20 -5.46 -19.43
N LYS A 190 4.27 -6.63 -20.09
CA LYS A 190 5.29 -6.96 -21.07
C LYS A 190 5.13 -6.16 -22.37
N GLU A 191 3.90 -5.84 -22.76
CA GLU A 191 3.60 -4.97 -23.90
C GLU A 191 3.98 -3.52 -23.60
N LEU A 192 3.64 -3.00 -22.41
CA LEU A 192 3.98 -1.64 -21.99
C LEU A 192 5.47 -1.46 -21.73
N ARG A 193 6.13 -2.46 -21.18
CA ARG A 193 7.54 -2.46 -20.77
C ARG A 193 7.88 -1.40 -19.73
N GLU A 194 6.86 -0.86 -19.07
CA GLU A 194 7.01 0.14 -18.02
C GLU A 194 5.85 0.11 -17.01
N GLY A 195 6.08 0.63 -15.83
CA GLY A 195 5.07 0.80 -14.81
C GLY A 195 5.60 1.51 -13.56
N ALA A 196 4.71 2.01 -12.73
CA ALA A 196 5.06 2.52 -11.41
C ALA A 196 5.33 1.37 -10.42
N CYS A 197 5.65 1.68 -9.17
CA CYS A 197 6.00 0.69 -8.15
C CYS A 197 4.96 -0.43 -7.97
N TYR A 198 3.67 -0.13 -8.12
CA TYR A 198 2.59 -1.12 -8.03
C TYR A 198 2.71 -2.16 -9.16
N GLY A 199 2.66 -1.73 -10.42
CA GLY A 199 2.74 -2.61 -11.58
C GLY A 199 4.06 -3.39 -11.60
N ALA A 200 5.18 -2.75 -11.28
CA ALA A 200 6.48 -3.39 -11.18
C ALA A 200 6.51 -4.51 -10.13
N SER A 201 5.99 -4.23 -8.93
CA SER A 201 5.94 -5.21 -7.83
C SER A 201 4.97 -6.36 -8.09
N MET A 202 3.90 -6.11 -8.86
CA MET A 202 3.00 -7.19 -9.30
C MET A 202 3.67 -8.07 -10.35
N MET A 203 4.18 -7.46 -11.40
CA MET A 203 4.71 -8.12 -12.58
C MET A 203 5.83 -9.11 -12.27
N ILE A 204 6.76 -8.75 -11.37
CA ILE A 204 7.89 -9.61 -10.99
C ILE A 204 7.46 -10.89 -10.28
N LEU A 205 6.29 -10.93 -9.65
CA LEU A 205 5.81 -12.12 -8.94
C LEU A 205 5.42 -13.27 -9.87
N TYR A 206 5.06 -13.00 -11.12
CA TYR A 206 4.67 -14.04 -12.08
C TYR A 206 5.82 -15.04 -12.34
N PRO A 207 6.99 -14.62 -12.84
CA PRO A 207 8.10 -15.54 -13.04
C PRO A 207 8.63 -16.11 -11.72
N LEU A 208 8.63 -15.34 -10.63
CA LEU A 208 9.08 -15.85 -9.32
C LEU A 208 8.19 -16.99 -8.84
N ARG A 209 6.86 -16.85 -8.87
CA ARG A 209 5.94 -17.93 -8.48
C ARG A 209 5.97 -19.12 -9.42
N ALA A 210 6.18 -18.88 -10.73
CA ALA A 210 6.33 -19.98 -11.69
C ALA A 210 7.55 -20.85 -11.38
N LEU A 211 8.61 -20.26 -10.83
CA LEU A 211 9.83 -20.95 -10.42
C LEU A 211 9.86 -21.31 -8.92
N GLY A 212 8.73 -21.30 -8.23
CA GLY A 212 8.67 -21.70 -6.83
C GLY A 212 9.36 -20.75 -5.85
N VAL A 213 9.65 -19.51 -6.24
CA VAL A 213 10.22 -18.52 -5.32
C VAL A 213 9.11 -17.92 -4.45
N PRO A 214 9.12 -18.14 -3.13
CA PRO A 214 8.09 -17.65 -2.23
C PRO A 214 8.24 -16.14 -2.01
N ALA A 215 7.67 -15.37 -2.92
CA ALA A 215 7.70 -13.92 -2.90
C ALA A 215 6.30 -13.32 -2.70
N VAL A 216 6.23 -12.22 -1.97
CA VAL A 216 5.00 -11.57 -1.58
C VAL A 216 4.93 -10.13 -2.09
N PHE A 217 3.69 -9.63 -2.21
CA PHE A 217 3.37 -8.26 -2.55
C PHE A 217 2.99 -7.49 -1.29
N GLU A 218 3.68 -6.41 -1.02
CA GLU A 218 3.50 -5.59 0.16
C GLU A 218 3.44 -4.11 -0.20
N GLY A 219 2.84 -3.32 0.68
CA GLY A 219 2.78 -1.90 0.46
C GLY A 219 2.31 -1.09 1.64
N VAL A 220 2.63 0.18 1.59
CA VAL A 220 2.09 1.23 2.45
C VAL A 220 1.03 2.00 1.66
N PRO A 221 -0.24 2.01 2.12
CA PRO A 221 -1.31 2.66 1.38
C PRO A 221 -1.12 4.17 1.29
N ARG A 222 -0.51 4.76 2.32
CA ARG A 222 -0.13 6.18 2.39
C ARG A 222 1.06 6.36 3.30
N TRP A 223 2.06 7.09 2.83
CA TRP A 223 3.11 7.61 3.71
C TRP A 223 2.53 8.67 4.64
N VAL A 224 3.09 8.79 5.84
CA VAL A 224 2.68 9.84 6.77
C VAL A 224 3.37 11.17 6.47
N ASN A 225 4.64 11.11 6.15
CA ASN A 225 5.51 12.28 5.98
C ASN A 225 5.94 12.53 4.54
N ARG A 226 5.24 11.93 3.58
CA ARG A 226 5.39 12.18 2.14
C ARG A 226 4.07 11.85 1.44
N SER A 227 3.84 12.31 0.21
CA SER A 227 2.62 12.00 -0.54
C SER A 227 2.68 10.64 -1.20
N GLY A 228 1.51 10.03 -1.34
CA GLY A 228 1.30 8.81 -2.11
C GLY A 228 1.47 7.52 -1.32
N ALA A 229 1.36 6.43 -2.04
CA ALA A 229 1.56 5.05 -1.60
C ALA A 229 2.94 4.54 -2.06
N HIS A 230 3.34 3.38 -1.59
CA HIS A 230 4.49 2.66 -2.15
C HIS A 230 4.30 1.16 -2.00
N PHE A 231 4.76 0.42 -3.01
CA PHE A 231 4.65 -1.03 -3.08
C PHE A 231 6.01 -1.63 -3.36
N TRP A 232 6.24 -2.81 -2.79
CA TRP A 232 7.47 -3.57 -2.91
C TRP A 232 7.20 -5.06 -2.78
N ASN A 233 8.24 -5.85 -2.86
CA ASN A 233 8.20 -7.29 -2.68
C ASN A 233 9.06 -7.71 -1.49
N ALA A 234 8.78 -8.88 -0.94
CA ALA A 234 9.69 -9.57 -0.06
C ALA A 234 9.77 -11.05 -0.46
N VAL A 235 10.97 -11.61 -0.45
CA VAL A 235 11.21 -13.03 -0.68
C VAL A 235 11.50 -13.73 0.63
N TYR A 236 10.81 -14.85 0.87
CA TYR A 236 11.07 -15.69 2.03
C TYR A 236 12.27 -16.58 1.78
N ASP A 237 13.24 -16.54 2.67
CA ASP A 237 14.45 -17.37 2.63
C ASP A 237 14.93 -17.66 4.05
N LYS A 238 15.12 -18.93 4.37
CA LYS A 238 15.67 -19.39 5.66
C LYS A 238 14.98 -18.79 6.88
N GLY A 239 13.65 -18.77 6.88
CA GLY A 239 12.86 -18.33 8.03
C GLY A 239 12.68 -16.81 8.14
N SER A 240 13.12 -16.03 7.16
CA SER A 240 12.98 -14.58 7.16
C SER A 240 12.55 -14.02 5.80
N LEU A 241 11.83 -12.89 5.83
CA LEU A 241 11.50 -12.12 4.64
C LEU A 241 12.61 -11.11 4.35
N CYS A 242 13.07 -11.10 3.10
CA CYS A 242 14.05 -10.16 2.60
C CYS A 242 13.39 -9.27 1.53
N THR A 243 13.22 -8.01 1.82
CA THR A 243 12.54 -7.07 0.92
C THR A 243 13.39 -6.67 -0.27
N PHE A 244 12.72 -6.35 -1.38
CA PHE A 244 13.32 -5.86 -2.62
C PHE A 244 12.29 -5.04 -3.41
N ASN A 245 12.76 -4.29 -4.40
CA ASN A 245 11.91 -3.61 -5.38
C ASN A 245 12.08 -4.31 -6.73
N GLY A 246 11.20 -5.21 -7.07
CA GLY A 246 11.26 -5.80 -8.40
C GLY A 246 10.75 -4.82 -9.48
N PRO A 247 11.42 -4.74 -10.65
CA PRO A 247 12.73 -5.32 -10.94
C PRO A 247 13.93 -4.42 -10.61
N ASP A 248 13.72 -3.20 -10.09
CA ASP A 248 14.74 -2.16 -9.90
C ASP A 248 15.86 -2.56 -8.93
N ARG A 249 15.55 -3.31 -7.87
CA ARG A 249 16.50 -3.63 -6.80
C ARG A 249 16.41 -5.05 -6.31
N ASN A 250 17.53 -5.69 -6.17
CA ASN A 250 17.66 -7.06 -5.69
C ASN A 250 17.40 -7.22 -4.18
N PRO A 251 17.04 -8.43 -3.71
CA PRO A 251 16.85 -8.73 -2.30
C PRO A 251 18.03 -8.33 -1.43
N GLY A 252 17.76 -7.59 -0.35
CA GLY A 252 18.76 -7.10 0.60
C GLY A 252 19.29 -5.70 0.33
N ALA A 253 19.03 -5.11 -0.84
CA ALA A 253 19.41 -3.73 -1.17
C ALA A 253 18.38 -2.67 -0.72
N HIS A 254 17.36 -3.05 0.00
CA HIS A 254 16.11 -2.31 0.14
C HIS A 254 16.06 -1.21 1.19
N LYS A 255 16.98 -1.15 2.13
CA LYS A 255 16.96 -0.09 3.18
C LYS A 255 16.89 1.33 2.62
N VAL A 256 17.32 1.49 1.37
CA VAL A 256 17.31 2.79 0.67
C VAL A 256 15.89 3.23 0.29
N GLN A 257 14.97 2.31 0.04
CA GLN A 257 13.60 2.64 -0.38
C GLN A 257 12.75 3.33 0.70
N PHE A 258 13.14 3.18 1.98
CA PHE A 258 12.47 3.83 3.10
C PHE A 258 13.16 5.11 3.55
N VAL A 259 14.13 5.58 2.80
CA VAL A 259 14.89 6.80 3.07
C VAL A 259 14.74 7.76 1.90
N GLY A 260 14.18 8.93 2.16
CA GLY A 260 14.02 9.98 1.16
C GLY A 260 15.26 10.83 0.93
N VAL A 261 15.11 11.81 0.07
CA VAL A 261 16.09 12.88 -0.13
C VAL A 261 16.40 13.51 1.24
N GLY A 262 17.63 13.91 1.48
CA GLY A 262 18.06 14.47 2.77
C GLY A 262 18.16 13.44 3.91
N ARG A 263 18.12 12.14 3.62
CA ARG A 263 18.16 11.02 4.59
C ARG A 263 17.00 10.97 5.58
N MET A 264 15.88 11.63 5.26
CA MET A 264 14.67 11.53 6.07
C MET A 264 14.07 10.12 5.96
N LEU A 265 13.80 9.49 7.09
CA LEU A 265 13.08 8.20 7.11
C LEU A 265 11.62 8.42 6.75
N PHE A 266 11.12 7.65 5.80
CA PHE A 266 9.71 7.62 5.48
C PHE A 266 8.94 6.91 6.59
N LYS A 267 7.84 7.53 7.03
CA LYS A 267 7.00 7.01 8.11
C LYS A 267 5.82 6.25 7.52
N MET A 268 5.69 5.00 7.89
CA MET A 268 4.63 4.09 7.46
C MET A 268 3.56 4.02 8.55
N PRO A 269 2.29 4.39 8.28
CA PRO A 269 1.22 4.25 9.28
C PRO A 269 0.76 2.80 9.43
N LYS A 270 0.78 2.05 8.32
CA LYS A 270 0.42 0.64 8.15
C LYS A 270 1.18 0.04 6.99
N VAL A 271 1.51 -1.25 7.09
CA VAL A 271 2.04 -2.07 6.00
C VAL A 271 1.11 -3.26 5.82
N TRP A 272 0.65 -3.45 4.59
CA TRP A 272 -0.23 -4.55 4.22
C TRP A 272 0.49 -5.51 3.29
N ARG A 273 0.30 -6.82 3.53
CA ARG A 273 0.71 -7.91 2.63
C ARG A 273 -0.52 -8.47 1.96
N ARG A 274 -0.47 -8.64 0.63
CA ARG A 274 -1.55 -9.32 -0.09
C ARG A 274 -1.60 -10.79 0.32
N ASP A 275 -2.81 -11.27 0.59
CA ASP A 275 -3.09 -12.66 0.94
C ASP A 275 -4.31 -13.15 0.15
N TYR A 276 -4.26 -14.40 -0.30
CA TYR A 276 -5.31 -14.95 -1.17
C TYR A 276 -6.63 -15.16 -0.42
N LEU A 277 -6.59 -15.63 0.83
CA LEU A 277 -7.78 -15.90 1.62
C LEU A 277 -8.28 -14.63 2.34
N GLU A 278 -7.39 -13.88 2.94
CA GLU A 278 -7.73 -12.72 3.79
C GLU A 278 -7.82 -11.40 3.00
N GLY A 279 -7.49 -11.43 1.68
CA GLY A 279 -7.32 -10.23 0.87
C GLY A 279 -6.05 -9.48 1.23
N ARG A 280 -5.89 -9.08 2.49
CA ARG A 280 -4.67 -8.44 3.01
C ARG A 280 -4.44 -8.76 4.49
N VAL A 281 -3.18 -8.90 4.85
CA VAL A 281 -2.72 -9.14 6.23
C VAL A 281 -1.90 -7.95 6.70
N ASP A 282 -2.12 -7.51 7.93
CA ASP A 282 -1.33 -6.46 8.57
C ASP A 282 0.03 -7.02 8.99
N VAL A 283 1.08 -6.49 8.39
CA VAL A 283 2.48 -6.87 8.67
C VAL A 283 3.29 -5.69 9.21
N THR A 284 2.64 -4.65 9.69
CA THR A 284 3.28 -3.42 10.17
C THR A 284 4.35 -3.69 11.23
N ALA A 285 4.07 -4.64 12.14
CA ALA A 285 4.98 -5.02 13.22
C ALA A 285 6.28 -5.70 12.74
N GLU A 286 6.30 -6.25 11.51
CA GLU A 286 7.52 -6.80 10.91
C GLU A 286 8.49 -5.70 10.46
N TYR A 287 8.01 -4.48 10.26
CA TYR A 287 8.77 -3.35 9.71
C TYR A 287 9.15 -2.29 10.74
N ILE A 288 8.25 -1.96 11.65
CA ILE A 288 8.41 -0.83 12.58
C ILE A 288 7.80 -1.13 13.95
N PRO A 289 8.23 -0.43 15.01
CA PRO A 289 7.58 -0.51 16.31
C PRO A 289 6.13 -0.04 16.27
N VAL A 290 5.23 -0.85 16.81
CA VAL A 290 3.78 -0.62 16.80
C VAL A 290 3.18 -0.51 18.19
N CYS A 291 1.93 -0.07 18.24
CA CYS A 291 1.10 -0.09 19.45
C CYS A 291 -0.39 -0.21 19.10
N SER A 292 -1.23 -0.57 20.07
CA SER A 292 -2.68 -0.56 19.90
C SER A 292 -3.26 0.80 20.26
N VAL A 293 -4.21 1.29 19.44
CA VAL A 293 -4.94 2.52 19.67
C VAL A 293 -6.41 2.20 19.92
N THR A 294 -6.97 2.69 21.03
CA THR A 294 -8.39 2.49 21.35
C THR A 294 -9.13 3.82 21.33
N LEU A 295 -10.07 3.97 20.42
CA LEU A 295 -11.06 5.03 20.47
C LEU A 295 -12.17 4.65 21.43
N LYS A 296 -12.57 5.58 22.29
CA LYS A 296 -13.66 5.41 23.25
C LYS A 296 -14.79 6.41 22.94
N ASN A 297 -15.99 6.09 23.39
CA ASN A 297 -17.17 6.94 23.22
C ASN A 297 -17.54 7.18 21.76
N VAL A 298 -17.27 6.21 20.89
CA VAL A 298 -17.74 6.26 19.48
C VAL A 298 -19.25 6.06 19.48
N PRO A 299 -20.02 6.98 18.86
CA PRO A 299 -21.47 6.88 18.84
C PRO A 299 -21.97 5.57 18.20
N ALA A 300 -23.00 4.97 18.79
CA ALA A 300 -23.55 3.66 18.38
C ALA A 300 -24.09 3.62 16.93
N ARG A 301 -24.36 4.79 16.35
CA ARG A 301 -24.77 4.89 14.93
C ARG A 301 -23.68 4.54 13.92
N TYR A 302 -22.43 4.43 14.33
CA TYR A 302 -21.31 4.03 13.47
C TYR A 302 -20.99 2.56 13.69
N ALA A 303 -21.06 1.76 12.63
CA ALA A 303 -20.68 0.35 12.67
C ALA A 303 -19.16 0.17 12.73
N SER A 304 -18.42 1.12 12.11
CA SER A 304 -16.97 1.13 12.09
C SER A 304 -16.41 2.55 12.29
N ALA A 305 -15.15 2.62 12.63
CA ALA A 305 -14.35 3.84 12.72
C ALA A 305 -13.01 3.62 12.05
N SER A 306 -12.40 4.71 11.56
CA SER A 306 -11.10 4.68 10.91
C SER A 306 -10.12 5.60 11.62
N LEU A 307 -8.83 5.28 11.49
CA LEU A 307 -7.74 6.22 11.73
C LEU A 307 -7.21 6.71 10.38
N ALA A 308 -7.17 8.02 10.20
CA ALA A 308 -6.68 8.67 9.00
C ALA A 308 -5.34 9.36 9.24
N SER A 309 -4.42 9.27 8.28
CA SER A 309 -3.20 10.08 8.21
C SER A 309 -3.37 11.25 7.24
N PHE A 310 -2.56 12.29 7.39
CA PHE A 310 -2.63 13.47 6.52
C PHE A 310 -1.76 13.28 5.29
N ASP A 311 -2.39 13.27 4.11
CA ASP A 311 -1.71 13.16 2.83
C ASP A 311 -2.36 14.08 1.81
N ASN A 312 -1.52 14.75 1.02
CA ASN A 312 -1.94 15.62 -0.08
C ASN A 312 -3.11 16.56 0.29
N ARG A 313 -2.95 17.28 1.42
CA ARG A 313 -3.91 18.25 1.99
C ARG A 313 -5.21 17.65 2.52
N ASN A 314 -5.34 16.32 2.53
CA ASN A 314 -6.51 15.61 3.02
C ASN A 314 -6.16 14.55 4.06
N TRP A 315 -7.15 14.17 4.84
CA TRP A 315 -7.06 13.03 5.73
C TRP A 315 -7.48 11.76 4.98
N GLN A 316 -6.59 10.77 4.94
CA GLN A 316 -6.80 9.50 4.24
C GLN A 316 -6.83 8.36 5.26
N SER A 317 -7.87 7.51 5.22
CA SER A 317 -7.96 6.34 6.10
C SER A 317 -6.80 5.37 5.83
N VAL A 318 -6.19 4.89 6.91
CA VAL A 318 -5.08 3.94 6.86
C VAL A 318 -5.35 2.66 7.64
N ALA A 319 -6.31 2.69 8.55
CA ALA A 319 -6.76 1.54 9.31
C ALA A 319 -8.23 1.70 9.71
N ASP A 320 -8.97 0.59 9.73
CA ASP A 320 -10.38 0.52 10.10
C ASP A 320 -10.58 -0.48 11.23
N ALA A 321 -11.58 -0.22 12.05
CA ALA A 321 -11.95 -1.12 13.13
C ALA A 321 -13.46 -1.10 13.39
N PRO A 322 -14.09 -2.25 13.67
CA PRO A 322 -15.49 -2.32 14.03
C PRO A 322 -15.74 -1.61 15.37
N VAL A 323 -16.88 -0.93 15.48
CA VAL A 323 -17.31 -0.31 16.73
C VAL A 323 -18.10 -1.33 17.53
N ARG A 324 -17.56 -1.70 18.70
CA ARG A 324 -18.24 -2.60 19.64
C ARG A 324 -18.38 -1.93 21.01
N ARG A 325 -19.60 -1.79 21.48
CA ARG A 325 -19.92 -1.15 22.79
C ARG A 325 -19.27 0.24 22.92
N GLY A 326 -19.34 1.05 21.86
CA GLY A 326 -18.78 2.40 21.84
C GLY A 326 -17.25 2.48 21.80
N LYS A 327 -16.57 1.40 21.44
CA LYS A 327 -15.11 1.34 21.30
C LYS A 327 -14.74 0.81 19.92
N ALA A 328 -13.65 1.36 19.36
CA ALA A 328 -12.96 0.82 18.20
C ALA A 328 -11.49 0.60 18.59
N VAL A 329 -10.96 -0.59 18.33
CA VAL A 329 -9.58 -0.97 18.67
C VAL A 329 -8.81 -1.21 17.39
N PHE A 330 -7.75 -0.44 17.20
CA PHE A 330 -6.81 -0.53 16.09
C PHE A 330 -5.54 -1.18 16.61
N LEU A 331 -5.20 -2.33 16.07
CA LEU A 331 -3.97 -3.05 16.40
C LEU A 331 -2.82 -2.56 15.51
N ASP A 332 -1.60 -2.78 15.96
CA ASP A 332 -0.35 -2.59 15.21
C ASP A 332 -0.24 -1.24 14.48
N MET A 333 -0.67 -0.17 15.15
CA MET A 333 -0.53 1.19 14.63
C MET A 333 0.91 1.69 14.82
N ALA A 334 1.45 2.34 13.80
CA ALA A 334 2.78 2.92 13.85
C ALA A 334 2.90 3.99 14.94
N ARG A 335 4.08 4.05 15.54
CA ARG A 335 4.45 5.10 16.49
C ARG A 335 5.04 6.31 15.77
N ASP A 336 5.11 7.42 16.47
CA ASP A 336 5.62 8.72 15.97
C ASP A 336 4.82 9.24 14.76
N VAL A 337 3.50 9.09 14.83
CA VAL A 337 2.53 9.44 13.78
C VAL A 337 1.33 10.17 14.39
N VAL A 338 0.78 11.13 13.63
CA VAL A 338 -0.50 11.78 13.95
C VAL A 338 -1.63 11.10 13.19
N TYR A 339 -2.63 10.60 13.92
CA TYR A 339 -3.86 10.05 13.37
C TYR A 339 -5.05 10.91 13.69
N LEU A 340 -5.97 11.07 12.73
CA LEU A 340 -7.29 11.67 12.95
C LEU A 340 -8.34 10.54 13.03
N PRO A 341 -9.07 10.43 14.16
CA PRO A 341 -10.20 9.52 14.23
C PRO A 341 -11.37 10.02 13.40
N VAL A 342 -11.88 9.19 12.48
CA VAL A 342 -13.00 9.52 11.61
C VAL A 342 -14.01 8.38 11.55
N SER A 343 -15.24 8.68 11.13
CA SER A 343 -16.21 7.64 10.79
C SER A 343 -15.98 7.14 9.39
N GLU A 344 -16.39 5.90 9.13
CA GLU A 344 -16.55 5.43 7.77
C GLU A 344 -17.55 6.27 6.99
N PRO A 345 -17.34 6.52 5.70
CA PRO A 345 -18.27 7.25 4.88
C PRO A 345 -19.52 6.41 4.62
N SER A 346 -20.57 6.64 5.40
CA SER A 346 -21.93 6.25 4.99
C SER A 346 -22.56 7.44 4.28
N GLY A 347 -22.91 7.28 3.00
CA GLY A 347 -23.49 8.36 2.20
C GLY A 347 -22.51 9.48 1.78
N GLY A 348 -21.19 9.18 1.68
CA GLY A 348 -20.20 10.07 1.06
C GLY A 348 -19.50 11.09 1.98
N TYR A 349 -19.85 11.17 3.27
CA TYR A 349 -19.26 12.18 4.16
C TYR A 349 -18.60 11.54 5.39
N ARG A 350 -17.29 11.65 5.50
CA ARG A 350 -16.55 11.36 6.74
C ARG A 350 -16.84 12.38 7.81
N ARG A 351 -17.04 11.92 9.04
CA ARG A 351 -17.16 12.79 10.21
C ARG A 351 -15.99 12.57 11.15
N VAL A 352 -15.47 13.66 11.68
CA VAL A 352 -14.43 13.63 12.71
C VAL A 352 -15.03 13.12 14.01
N LEU A 353 -14.42 12.07 14.59
CA LEU A 353 -14.87 11.41 15.82
C LEU A 353 -14.14 11.92 17.06
N GLY A 354 -13.03 12.64 16.89
CA GLY A 354 -12.22 13.17 17.98
C GLY A 354 -11.09 14.07 17.50
N PRO A 355 -10.31 14.64 18.42
CA PRO A 355 -9.13 15.41 18.05
C PRO A 355 -8.06 14.51 17.44
N PRO A 356 -7.12 15.07 16.64
CA PRO A 356 -5.95 14.33 16.21
C PRO A 356 -5.16 13.77 17.39
N VAL A 357 -4.66 12.57 17.23
CA VAL A 357 -3.92 11.83 18.25
C VAL A 357 -2.48 11.65 17.75
N LEU A 358 -1.53 12.24 18.41
CA LEU A 358 -0.12 11.94 18.21
C LEU A 358 0.23 10.69 19.04
N ILE A 359 0.60 9.62 18.36
CA ILE A 359 1.24 8.47 19.00
C ILE A 359 2.73 8.78 19.06
N ARG A 360 3.30 8.78 20.25
CA ARG A 360 4.72 9.09 20.44
C ARG A 360 5.60 7.87 20.20
N ALA A 361 6.89 8.09 20.02
CA ALA A 361 7.87 7.03 19.82
C ALA A 361 7.91 6.00 20.99
N ASP A 362 7.61 6.43 22.22
CA ASP A 362 7.50 5.57 23.41
C ASP A 362 6.20 4.75 23.47
N GLY A 363 5.27 4.94 22.50
CA GLY A 363 3.96 4.32 22.50
C GLY A 363 2.89 5.05 23.32
N GLY A 364 3.26 6.11 24.05
CA GLY A 364 2.31 7.01 24.69
C GLY A 364 1.55 7.84 23.66
N TYR A 365 0.47 8.51 24.08
CA TYR A 365 -0.30 9.34 23.18
C TYR A 365 -0.50 10.77 23.72
N ARG A 366 -0.70 11.70 22.80
CA ARG A 366 -1.03 13.10 23.07
C ARG A 366 -2.21 13.51 22.20
N LEU A 367 -3.30 13.98 22.81
CA LEU A 367 -4.41 14.57 22.08
C LEU A 367 -4.05 16.01 21.68
N LEU A 368 -4.09 16.30 20.39
CA LEU A 368 -3.78 17.60 19.84
C LEU A 368 -5.06 18.46 19.83
N ARG A 369 -5.33 19.08 20.99
CA ARG A 369 -6.46 20.00 21.19
C ARG A 369 -5.93 21.40 21.33
N PRO A 370 -6.33 22.35 20.48
CA PRO A 370 -5.86 23.72 20.59
C PRO A 370 -6.24 24.35 21.93
N GLY A 371 -5.25 24.86 22.64
CA GLY A 371 -5.43 25.57 23.92
C GLY A 371 -5.73 27.04 23.68
N PHE A 372 -7.00 27.45 23.78
CA PHE A 372 -7.39 28.84 23.50
C PHE A 372 -6.96 29.83 24.59
N ILE A 373 -6.76 29.40 25.81
CA ILE A 373 -6.31 30.22 26.94
C ILE A 373 -4.79 30.47 26.88
N ARG A 374 -4.04 29.49 26.41
CA ARG A 374 -2.58 29.53 26.29
C ARG A 374 -2.17 29.65 24.84
N ARG A 375 -1.65 30.78 24.45
CA ARG A 375 -1.15 31.07 23.10
C ARG A 375 0.34 31.37 23.16
N GLU A 376 1.01 31.23 22.03
CA GLU A 376 2.44 31.46 21.89
C GLU A 376 2.76 32.12 20.55
N SER A 377 3.89 32.77 20.48
CA SER A 377 4.49 33.21 19.22
C SER A 377 5.37 32.10 18.70
N VAL A 378 5.26 31.81 17.39
CA VAL A 378 6.02 30.76 16.73
C VAL A 378 6.81 31.32 15.57
N ARG A 379 8.04 30.84 15.40
CA ARG A 379 8.87 31.12 14.23
C ARG A 379 8.99 29.88 13.38
N LEU A 380 8.62 29.98 12.11
CA LEU A 380 8.56 28.90 11.15
C LEU A 380 9.62 29.10 10.07
N TYR A 381 10.34 28.03 9.72
CA TYR A 381 11.43 28.06 8.75
C TYR A 381 11.15 27.24 7.49
N ALA A 382 10.20 26.33 7.55
CA ALA A 382 9.86 25.45 6.44
C ALA A 382 8.38 25.05 6.47
N LYS A 383 7.83 24.70 5.32
CA LYS A 383 6.52 24.03 5.21
C LYS A 383 6.64 22.51 5.34
N TYR A 384 7.86 21.97 5.13
CA TYR A 384 8.19 20.56 5.22
C TYR A 384 9.73 20.36 5.26
N PRO A 385 10.29 19.35 5.94
CA PRO A 385 11.73 19.23 6.15
C PRO A 385 12.47 18.37 5.12
N GLU A 386 11.87 18.01 3.96
CA GLU A 386 12.44 17.02 3.05
C GLU A 386 13.69 17.54 2.32
N ASP A 387 13.62 18.76 1.80
CA ASP A 387 14.70 19.39 1.05
C ASP A 387 14.61 20.94 1.10
N ASP A 388 15.59 21.59 0.52
CA ASP A 388 15.69 23.04 0.52
C ASP A 388 14.55 23.74 -0.24
N SER A 389 13.87 23.06 -1.16
CA SER A 389 12.71 23.62 -1.89
C SER A 389 11.49 23.84 -0.99
N ASN A 390 11.50 23.27 0.19
CA ASN A 390 10.43 23.35 1.19
C ASN A 390 10.69 24.37 2.29
N LEU A 391 11.81 25.08 2.23
CA LEU A 391 12.09 26.23 3.09
C LEU A 391 11.14 27.39 2.78
N ILE A 392 11.15 28.39 3.65
CA ILE A 392 10.40 29.63 3.41
C ILE A 392 11.24 30.54 2.53
N PHE A 393 10.65 30.99 1.42
CA PHE A 393 11.30 31.88 0.47
C PHE A 393 10.73 33.29 0.57
N PRO A 394 11.61 34.32 0.67
CA PRO A 394 11.19 35.72 0.59
C PRO A 394 10.42 35.99 -0.73
N GLY A 395 9.37 36.79 -0.64
CA GLY A 395 8.50 37.10 -1.78
C GLY A 395 7.36 36.14 -2.01
N GLU A 396 7.32 35.00 -1.33
CA GLU A 396 6.21 34.05 -1.41
C GLU A 396 5.22 34.24 -0.26
N ARG A 397 3.95 33.91 -0.53
CA ARG A 397 2.85 34.06 0.44
C ARG A 397 2.53 32.74 1.09
N TYR A 398 2.41 32.74 2.40
CA TYR A 398 2.10 31.56 3.22
C TYR A 398 0.91 31.83 4.11
N GLU A 399 0.12 30.78 4.40
CA GLU A 399 -1.00 30.80 5.33
C GLU A 399 -0.84 29.69 6.36
N LEU A 400 -0.90 30.06 7.64
CA LEU A 400 -0.83 29.11 8.75
C LEU A 400 -2.24 28.70 9.19
N PHE A 401 -2.45 27.41 9.32
CA PHE A 401 -3.68 26.81 9.83
C PHE A 401 -3.43 26.05 11.12
N TYR A 402 -4.46 25.95 11.95
CA TYR A 402 -4.53 24.99 13.05
C TYR A 402 -5.78 24.13 12.96
N TRP A 403 -5.71 22.92 13.51
CA TRP A 403 -6.82 21.98 13.51
C TRP A 403 -7.73 22.16 14.73
N ASP A 404 -9.04 22.35 14.51
CA ASP A 404 -10.08 22.36 15.53
C ASP A 404 -11.39 21.80 14.94
N GLY A 405 -11.42 20.49 14.75
CA GLY A 405 -12.48 19.78 14.02
C GLY A 405 -12.47 20.04 12.50
N ARG A 406 -11.81 21.11 12.08
CA ARG A 406 -11.49 21.49 10.68
C ARG A 406 -10.26 22.39 10.70
N TRP A 407 -9.66 22.64 9.55
CA TRP A 407 -8.60 23.62 9.42
C TRP A 407 -9.14 25.04 9.59
N LYS A 408 -8.56 25.79 10.51
CA LYS A 408 -8.88 27.20 10.78
C LYS A 408 -7.65 28.04 10.54
N SER A 409 -7.80 29.11 9.75
CA SER A 409 -6.71 30.00 9.40
C SER A 409 -6.31 30.91 10.58
N LEU A 410 -5.01 31.11 10.71
CA LEU A 410 -4.39 32.16 11.57
C LEU A 410 -3.92 33.37 10.73
N GLY A 411 -4.27 33.38 9.45
CA GLY A 411 -3.95 34.44 8.50
C GLY A 411 -2.79 34.10 7.57
N SER A 412 -2.72 34.86 6.49
CA SER A 412 -1.65 34.77 5.49
C SER A 412 -0.62 35.87 5.70
N LYS A 413 0.64 35.54 5.37
CA LYS A 413 1.77 36.48 5.40
C LYS A 413 2.61 36.37 4.14
N LEU A 414 3.10 37.49 3.64
CA LEU A 414 4.19 37.54 2.69
C LEU A 414 5.51 37.32 3.46
N ALA A 415 6.32 36.39 3.03
CA ALA A 415 7.63 36.19 3.63
C ALA A 415 8.59 37.30 3.16
N GLU A 416 9.07 38.09 4.08
CA GLU A 416 10.13 39.10 3.86
C GLU A 416 11.53 38.53 4.15
N GLN A 417 11.56 37.44 4.92
CA GLN A 417 12.76 36.74 5.37
C GLN A 417 12.62 35.24 5.07
N THR A 418 13.66 34.47 5.36
CA THR A 418 13.64 32.98 5.26
C THR A 418 12.90 32.33 6.44
N TYR A 419 12.07 33.08 7.13
CA TYR A 419 11.21 32.61 8.20
C TYR A 419 9.92 33.43 8.27
N LEU A 420 8.93 32.92 9.00
CA LEU A 420 7.66 33.56 9.28
C LEU A 420 7.38 33.54 10.77
N ASP A 421 7.05 34.71 11.34
CA ASP A 421 6.59 34.81 12.73
C ASP A 421 5.06 34.90 12.76
N TYR A 422 4.43 34.05 13.57
CA TYR A 422 3.01 34.13 13.88
C TYR A 422 2.79 34.27 15.37
N ASP A 423 1.99 35.25 15.75
CA ASP A 423 1.58 35.46 17.12
C ASP A 423 0.23 34.85 17.40
N ASN A 424 -0.08 34.65 18.67
CA ASN A 424 -1.39 34.10 19.10
C ASN A 424 -1.72 32.71 18.57
N VAL A 425 -0.73 31.87 18.32
CA VAL A 425 -0.91 30.49 17.91
C VAL A 425 -1.37 29.66 19.11
N PRO A 426 -2.48 28.91 19.01
CA PRO A 426 -2.94 28.06 20.12
C PRO A 426 -1.91 26.99 20.47
N ARG A 427 -1.55 26.86 21.74
CA ARG A 427 -0.68 25.75 22.18
C ARG A 427 -1.36 24.40 22.02
N ASN A 428 -0.55 23.36 21.90
CA ASN A 428 -1.02 21.99 21.72
C ASN A 428 -1.93 21.79 20.50
N ALA A 429 -1.76 22.61 19.48
CA ALA A 429 -2.47 22.52 18.21
C ALA A 429 -1.68 21.70 17.19
N LEU A 430 -2.40 21.01 16.34
CA LEU A 430 -1.86 20.51 15.08
C LEU A 430 -1.86 21.67 14.08
N LEU A 431 -0.72 21.92 13.46
CA LEU A 431 -0.49 23.05 12.56
C LEU A 431 -0.20 22.57 11.15
N TRP A 432 -0.51 23.44 10.18
CA TRP A 432 -0.24 23.24 8.77
C TRP A 432 0.09 24.57 8.10
N LEU A 433 1.27 24.68 7.50
CA LEU A 433 1.71 25.85 6.77
C LEU A 433 1.56 25.60 5.27
N ARG A 434 0.69 26.37 4.60
CA ARG A 434 0.50 26.33 3.14
C ARG A 434 1.30 27.42 2.46
N ASN A 435 1.95 27.07 1.36
CA ASN A 435 2.41 28.03 0.38
C ASN A 435 1.28 28.33 -0.61
N LEU A 436 0.89 29.58 -0.76
CA LEU A 436 -0.24 29.99 -1.61
C LEU A 436 0.18 30.23 -3.07
N ASP A 437 1.48 30.44 -3.31
CA ASP A 437 2.03 30.73 -4.64
C ASP A 437 2.54 29.46 -5.34
N LYS A 438 3.08 28.51 -4.56
CA LYS A 438 3.62 27.24 -5.02
C LYS A 438 3.04 26.09 -4.20
N GLY A 439 1.87 25.65 -4.55
CA GLY A 439 1.10 24.72 -3.74
C GLY A 439 1.48 23.26 -3.89
N VAL A 440 2.60 22.80 -3.31
CA VAL A 440 2.99 21.39 -3.29
C VAL A 440 3.71 21.01 -2.00
N GLN A 441 3.48 19.76 -1.55
CA GLN A 441 4.24 19.08 -0.50
C GLN A 441 4.31 19.79 0.86
N GLU A 442 3.17 20.19 1.39
CA GLU A 442 3.11 20.68 2.78
C GLU A 442 2.82 19.50 3.72
N ARG A 443 3.31 19.60 4.96
CA ARG A 443 3.06 18.60 6.01
C ARG A 443 2.55 19.25 7.27
N ILE A 444 1.86 18.43 8.04
CA ILE A 444 1.39 18.81 9.38
C ILE A 444 2.53 18.73 10.38
N PHE A 445 2.49 19.60 11.35
CA PHE A 445 3.48 19.65 12.41
C PHE A 445 2.87 20.12 13.74
N VAL A 446 3.58 19.90 14.81
CA VAL A 446 3.33 20.59 16.09
C VAL A 446 4.49 21.54 16.37
N TYR A 447 4.21 22.62 17.08
CA TYR A 447 5.27 23.49 17.59
C TYR A 447 5.55 23.10 19.03
N ASP A 448 6.76 22.62 19.28
CA ASP A 448 7.14 22.06 20.57
C ASP A 448 8.55 22.52 20.94
N ASN A 449 8.73 23.04 22.16
CA ASN A 449 10.01 23.56 22.66
C ASN A 449 10.72 24.51 21.69
N GLY A 450 9.98 25.43 21.06
CA GLY A 450 10.53 26.41 20.14
C GLY A 450 10.87 25.88 18.74
N LYS A 451 10.43 24.67 18.37
CA LYS A 451 10.74 24.02 17.09
C LYS A 451 9.50 23.44 16.41
N GLN A 452 9.54 23.43 15.07
CA GLN A 452 8.60 22.67 14.26
C GLN A 452 8.98 21.17 14.31
N VAL A 453 8.01 20.32 14.64
CA VAL A 453 8.15 18.84 14.62
C VAL A 453 7.09 18.29 13.68
N TRP A 454 7.51 17.72 12.55
CA TRP A 454 6.63 17.22 11.49
C TRP A 454 6.28 15.75 11.68
N TYR A 455 5.06 15.43 11.20
CA TYR A 455 4.49 14.10 11.27
C TYR A 455 3.88 13.69 9.94
#